data_5098de3289db3619b8f4455928d8915d
#
_entry.id   5098de3289db3619b8f4455928d8915d
#
_cell.length_a   1.000
_cell.length_b   1.000
_cell.length_c   1.000
_cell.angle_alpha   90.00
_cell.angle_beta   90.00
_cell.angle_gamma   90.00
#
_symmetry.space_group_name_H-M   'P 1'
#
loop_
_entity.id
_entity.type
_entity.pdbx_description
1 polymer ?
#
loop_
_entity_poly.entity_id
_entity_poly.type
_entity_poly.pdbx_seq_one_letter_code
_entity_poly.pdbx_strand_id
1 'polypeptide(L)'
;GFPDVFVEDDRGIYHTIELKHCITSRVDLSPHQVSFHSRHNKGPSWILVKYSPHGAGRSFALLLYHGSQAVELRMEGLTVSPVLELDNPNDWEQLFQTIEAGHVFSN
;
A
#
# COMPACT_ATOMS: atom_id res chain seq x y z
N GLY A 1 9.87 -3.92 11.93
CA GLY A 1 10.59 -3.73 10.73
C GLY A 1 10.41 -2.40 10.07
N PHE A 2 11.42 -2.00 9.36
CA PHE A 2 11.36 -0.80 8.54
C PHE A 2 10.64 -1.08 7.23
N PRO A 3 9.94 -0.10 6.66
CA PRO A 3 9.34 -0.24 5.34
C PRO A 3 10.40 -0.36 4.25
N ASP A 4 10.00 -0.90 3.09
CA ASP A 4 10.92 -1.20 2.00
C ASP A 4 11.43 0.05 1.28
N VAL A 5 10.60 1.09 1.19
CA VAL A 5 10.89 2.27 0.38
C VAL A 5 10.53 3.54 1.13
N PHE A 6 11.39 4.55 0.98
CA PHE A 6 11.12 5.92 1.43
C PHE A 6 11.06 6.82 0.20
N VAL A 7 10.02 7.65 0.11
CA VAL A 7 9.84 8.60 -0.98
C VAL A 7 9.60 9.97 -0.40
N GLU A 8 10.39 10.96 -0.84
CA GLU A 8 10.14 12.36 -0.49
C GLU A 8 9.30 13.01 -1.56
N ASP A 9 8.21 13.67 -1.17
CA ASP A 9 7.37 14.41 -2.12
C ASP A 9 7.87 15.84 -2.32
N ASP A 10 7.21 16.60 -3.21
CA ASP A 10 7.61 17.96 -3.57
C ASP A 10 7.53 18.95 -2.40
N ARG A 11 6.87 18.58 -1.31
CA ARG A 11 6.75 19.40 -0.11
C ARG A 11 7.78 19.04 0.96
N GLY A 12 8.68 18.09 0.65
CA GLY A 12 9.66 17.61 1.60
C GLY A 12 9.11 16.59 2.60
N ILE A 13 7.94 16.04 2.36
CA ILE A 13 7.34 15.02 3.23
C ILE A 13 7.81 13.64 2.79
N TYR A 14 8.34 12.86 3.73
CA TYR A 14 8.76 11.49 3.47
C TYR A 14 7.60 10.53 3.66
N HIS A 15 7.36 9.71 2.64
CA HIS A 15 6.38 8.63 2.66
C HIS A 15 7.10 7.31 2.79
N THR A 16 6.57 6.40 3.60
CA THR A 16 7.10 5.04 3.72
C THR A 16 6.15 4.10 2.99
N ILE A 17 6.72 3.20 2.19
CA ILE A 17 5.94 2.27 1.38
C ILE A 17 6.42 0.85 1.65
N GLU A 18 5.52 0.00 2.14
CA GLU A 18 5.76 -1.43 2.28
C GLU A 18 5.31 -2.11 1.00
N LEU A 19 6.20 -2.87 0.37
CA LEU A 19 5.90 -3.57 -0.88
C LEU A 19 5.51 -5.02 -0.59
N LYS A 20 4.37 -5.46 -1.14
CA LYS A 20 3.90 -6.84 -1.01
C LYS A 20 3.50 -7.39 -2.36
N HIS A 21 3.78 -8.67 -2.58
CA HIS A 21 3.34 -9.40 -3.76
C HIS A 21 2.44 -10.55 -3.31
N CYS A 22 1.23 -10.60 -3.89
CA CYS A 22 0.24 -11.62 -3.54
C CYS A 22 -0.23 -12.36 -4.79
N ILE A 23 -0.41 -13.67 -4.67
CA ILE A 23 -1.03 -14.51 -5.70
C ILE A 23 -2.43 -14.94 -5.27
N THR A 24 -2.77 -14.76 -3.99
CA THR A 24 -4.10 -15.00 -3.44
C THR A 24 -4.58 -13.71 -2.78
N SER A 25 -5.79 -13.72 -2.24
CA SER A 25 -6.32 -12.55 -1.55
C SER A 25 -5.66 -12.26 -0.20
N ARG A 26 -4.81 -13.17 0.28
CA ARG A 26 -4.15 -13.00 1.57
C ARG A 26 -2.94 -12.10 1.45
N VAL A 27 -2.81 -11.13 2.36
CA VAL A 27 -1.66 -10.25 2.45
C VAL A 27 -0.84 -10.62 3.70
N ASP A 28 0.40 -11.03 3.47
CA ASP A 28 1.27 -11.52 4.54
C ASP A 28 2.05 -10.35 5.17
N LEU A 29 1.42 -9.71 6.16
CA LEU A 29 2.04 -8.67 6.97
C LEU A 29 2.49 -9.27 8.29
N SER A 30 3.76 -9.08 8.65
CA SER A 30 4.28 -9.52 9.94
C SER A 30 3.71 -8.66 11.07
N PRO A 31 3.71 -9.15 12.33
CA PRO A 31 3.30 -8.32 13.46
C PRO A 31 4.09 -7.03 13.59
N HIS A 32 5.39 -7.06 13.24
CA HIS A 32 6.23 -5.85 13.28
C HIS A 32 5.81 -4.84 12.22
N GLN A 33 5.44 -5.29 11.02
CA GLN A 33 4.96 -4.42 9.96
C GLN A 33 3.62 -3.79 10.33
N VAL A 34 2.70 -4.58 10.89
CA VAL A 34 1.41 -4.06 11.37
C VAL A 34 1.65 -3.03 12.47
N SER A 35 2.53 -3.33 13.42
CA SER A 35 2.85 -2.42 14.52
C SER A 35 3.44 -1.10 14.01
N PHE A 36 4.35 -1.16 13.04
CA PHE A 36 4.92 0.05 12.43
C PHE A 36 3.84 0.94 11.84
N HIS A 37 2.98 0.36 10.99
CA HIS A 37 1.93 1.14 10.31
C HIS A 37 0.87 1.64 11.29
N SER A 38 0.57 0.89 12.35
CA SER A 38 -0.38 1.31 13.38
C SER A 38 0.13 2.52 14.16
N ARG A 39 1.44 2.58 14.43
CA ARG A 39 2.05 3.74 15.09
C ARG A 39 2.11 4.96 14.19
N HIS A 40 2.11 4.76 12.88
CA HIS A 40 2.20 5.83 11.89
C HIS A 40 0.89 6.01 11.10
N ASN A 41 -0.23 5.61 11.70
CA ASN A 41 -1.52 5.55 11.02
C ASN A 41 -2.10 6.91 10.62
N LYS A 42 -1.56 7.99 11.16
CA LYS A 42 -1.94 9.36 10.78
C LYS A 42 -0.90 10.03 9.89
N GLY A 43 0.16 9.32 9.57
CA GLY A 43 1.25 9.84 8.77
C GLY A 43 1.27 9.26 7.36
N PRO A 44 2.31 9.62 6.59
CA PRO A 44 2.49 9.18 5.21
C PRO A 44 3.05 7.76 5.14
N SER A 45 2.30 6.79 5.59
CA SER A 45 2.67 5.38 5.66
C SER A 45 1.75 4.56 4.76
N TRP A 46 2.31 3.76 3.87
CA TRP A 46 1.57 3.08 2.80
C TRP A 46 1.96 1.61 2.67
N ILE A 47 1.03 0.81 2.16
CA ILE A 47 1.26 -0.57 1.77
C ILE A 47 0.83 -0.70 0.32
N LEU A 48 1.77 -1.06 -0.56
CA LEU A 48 1.50 -1.26 -1.99
C LEU A 48 1.55 -2.75 -2.30
N VAL A 49 0.43 -3.28 -2.75
CA VAL A 49 0.28 -4.70 -3.06
C VAL A 49 0.24 -4.89 -4.58
N LYS A 50 1.14 -5.72 -5.09
CA LYS A 50 1.05 -6.22 -6.47
C LYS A 50 0.31 -7.56 -6.41
N TYR A 51 -0.89 -7.59 -6.97
CA TYR A 51 -1.70 -8.80 -7.00
C TYR A 51 -1.62 -9.45 -8.39
N SER A 52 -1.06 -10.66 -8.44
CA SER A 52 -0.88 -11.43 -9.67
C SER A 52 -1.49 -12.82 -9.46
N PRO A 53 -2.81 -12.98 -9.65
CA PRO A 53 -3.47 -14.25 -9.38
C PRO A 53 -3.01 -15.34 -10.35
N HIS A 54 -3.08 -16.60 -9.90
CA HIS A 54 -2.78 -17.76 -10.76
C HIS A 54 -3.69 -17.76 -11.99
N GLY A 55 -3.10 -18.07 -13.13
CA GLY A 55 -3.84 -18.14 -14.39
C GLY A 55 -4.02 -16.80 -15.09
N ALA A 56 -3.59 -15.71 -14.48
CA ALA A 56 -3.72 -14.38 -15.07
C ALA A 56 -2.61 -14.07 -16.08
N GLY A 57 -1.61 -14.94 -16.23
CA GLY A 57 -0.46 -14.70 -17.09
C GLY A 57 0.38 -13.54 -16.55
N ARG A 58 0.59 -12.50 -17.37
CA ARG A 58 1.34 -11.30 -16.98
C ARG A 58 0.45 -10.20 -16.41
N SER A 59 -0.87 -10.43 -16.36
CA SER A 59 -1.79 -9.44 -15.81
C SER A 59 -1.61 -9.30 -14.32
N PHE A 60 -1.68 -8.08 -13.82
CA PHE A 60 -1.59 -7.80 -12.40
C PHE A 60 -2.36 -6.54 -12.05
N ALA A 61 -2.67 -6.37 -10.77
CA ALA A 61 -3.24 -5.14 -10.24
C ALA A 61 -2.32 -4.58 -9.19
N LEU A 62 -2.27 -3.26 -9.07
CA LEU A 62 -1.64 -2.56 -7.96
C LEU A 62 -2.73 -2.03 -7.04
N LEU A 63 -2.63 -2.38 -5.77
CA LEU A 63 -3.60 -1.98 -4.74
C LEU A 63 -2.83 -1.17 -3.70
N LEU A 64 -3.18 0.09 -3.55
CA LEU A 64 -2.55 0.97 -2.58
C LEU A 64 -3.41 1.08 -1.34
N TYR A 65 -2.84 0.75 -0.20
CA TYR A 65 -3.49 0.88 1.11
C TYR A 65 -2.75 1.90 1.95
N HIS A 66 -3.49 2.66 2.74
CA HIS A 66 -2.88 3.52 3.75
C HIS A 66 -2.47 2.69 4.98
N GLY A 67 -1.46 3.15 5.71
CA GLY A 67 -0.98 2.44 6.89
C GLY A 67 -2.06 2.23 7.96
N SER A 68 -3.07 3.10 8.02
CA SER A 68 -4.20 2.94 8.94
C SER A 68 -5.03 1.67 8.66
N GLN A 69 -4.88 1.08 7.49
CA GLN A 69 -5.61 -0.13 7.09
C GLN A 69 -4.82 -1.42 7.37
N ALA A 70 -3.63 -1.33 7.96
CA ALA A 70 -2.73 -2.48 8.11
C ALA A 70 -3.34 -3.64 8.89
N VAL A 71 -4.04 -3.36 9.98
CA VAL A 71 -4.66 -4.40 10.80
C VAL A 71 -5.74 -5.14 10.02
N GLU A 72 -6.64 -4.39 9.39
CA GLU A 72 -7.71 -4.98 8.59
C GLU A 72 -7.15 -5.77 7.41
N LEU A 73 -6.14 -5.21 6.74
CA LEU A 73 -5.50 -5.83 5.58
C LEU A 73 -4.88 -7.18 5.97
N ARG A 74 -4.22 -7.26 7.12
CA ARG A 74 -3.65 -8.51 7.62
C ARG A 74 -4.74 -9.54 7.91
N MET A 75 -5.85 -9.11 8.51
CA MET A 75 -6.91 -10.02 8.93
C MET A 75 -7.82 -10.45 7.78
N GLU A 76 -8.14 -9.53 6.89
CA GLU A 76 -9.17 -9.74 5.87
C GLU A 76 -8.60 -9.78 4.43
N GLY A 77 -7.32 -9.47 4.28
CA GLY A 77 -6.67 -9.52 2.97
C GLY A 77 -7.26 -8.52 1.98
N LEU A 78 -7.24 -8.88 0.70
CA LEU A 78 -7.63 -7.98 -0.39
C LEU A 78 -9.15 -7.74 -0.47
N THR A 79 -9.95 -8.27 0.46
CA THR A 79 -11.35 -7.87 0.60
C THR A 79 -11.49 -6.45 1.16
N VAL A 80 -10.43 -5.94 1.81
CA VAL A 80 -10.38 -4.55 2.26
C VAL A 80 -10.26 -3.63 1.05
N SER A 81 -11.07 -2.58 1.00
CA SER A 81 -11.05 -1.63 -0.12
C SER A 81 -9.76 -0.80 -0.11
N PRO A 82 -9.00 -0.78 -1.20
CA PRO A 82 -7.79 0.04 -1.29
C PRO A 82 -8.13 1.52 -1.49
N VAL A 83 -7.16 2.37 -1.21
CA VAL A 83 -7.25 3.81 -1.53
C VAL A 83 -7.23 4.01 -3.04
N LEU A 84 -6.46 3.19 -3.75
CA LEU A 84 -6.33 3.23 -5.20
C LEU A 84 -6.12 1.82 -5.73
N GLU A 85 -6.77 1.51 -6.85
CA GLU A 85 -6.56 0.27 -7.57
C GLU A 85 -6.25 0.58 -9.04
N LEU A 86 -5.16 0.01 -9.55
CA LEU A 86 -4.73 0.17 -10.94
C LEU A 86 -4.53 -1.20 -11.57
N ASP A 87 -5.20 -1.45 -12.71
CA ASP A 87 -5.08 -2.70 -13.45
C ASP A 87 -4.03 -2.55 -14.55
N ASN A 88 -2.98 -3.37 -14.50
CA ASN A 88 -1.87 -3.35 -15.47
C ASN A 88 -1.38 -1.93 -15.77
N PRO A 89 -0.98 -1.15 -14.76
CA PRO A 89 -0.69 0.26 -14.96
C PRO A 89 0.52 0.47 -15.87
N ASN A 90 0.34 1.38 -16.83
CA ASN A 90 1.43 1.87 -17.68
C ASN A 90 1.90 3.25 -17.21
N ASP A 91 1.08 3.93 -16.43
CA ASP A 91 1.33 5.27 -15.94
C ASP A 91 1.31 5.25 -14.41
N TRP A 92 2.45 5.58 -13.83
CA TRP A 92 2.65 5.59 -12.39
C TRP A 92 2.29 6.93 -11.75
N GLU A 93 1.97 7.94 -12.57
CA GLU A 93 1.70 9.29 -12.08
C GLU A 93 0.50 9.31 -11.13
N GLN A 94 -0.56 8.58 -11.45
CA GLN A 94 -1.75 8.52 -10.59
C GLN A 94 -1.41 7.95 -9.21
N LEU A 95 -0.53 6.94 -9.17
CA LEU A 95 -0.08 6.36 -7.90
C LEU A 95 0.65 7.41 -7.06
N PHE A 96 1.59 8.13 -7.66
CA PHE A 96 2.36 9.14 -6.95
C PHE A 96 1.50 10.32 -6.52
N GLN A 97 0.56 10.75 -7.35
CA GLN A 97 -0.39 11.81 -6.99
C GLN A 97 -1.24 11.40 -5.79
N THR A 98 -1.70 10.15 -5.74
CA THR A 98 -2.47 9.63 -4.61
C THR A 98 -1.65 9.61 -3.34
N ILE A 99 -0.40 9.19 -3.42
CA ILE A 99 0.52 9.18 -2.27
C ILE A 99 0.75 10.61 -1.77
N GLU A 100 0.99 11.56 -2.66
CA GLU A 100 1.20 12.95 -2.28
C GLU A 100 -0.01 13.58 -1.60
N ALA A 101 -1.21 13.24 -2.06
CA ALA A 101 -2.45 13.73 -1.47
C ALA A 101 -2.83 12.98 -0.19
N GLY A 102 -2.16 11.88 0.12
CA GLY A 102 -2.56 10.95 1.16
C GLY A 102 -2.57 11.53 2.57
N HIS A 103 -1.81 12.59 2.82
CA HIS A 103 -1.80 13.25 4.13
C HIS A 103 -3.20 13.82 4.50
N VAL A 104 -4.06 14.03 3.50
CA VAL A 104 -5.43 14.47 3.73
C VAL A 104 -6.23 13.41 4.48
N PHE A 105 -5.89 12.13 4.30
CA PHE A 105 -6.54 11.02 5.01
C PHE A 105 -6.14 10.94 6.48
N SER A 106 -5.11 11.67 6.88
CA SER A 106 -4.60 11.68 8.25
C SER A 106 -5.37 12.59 9.19
N ASN A 107 -6.25 13.38 8.66
CA ASN A 107 -7.00 14.37 9.44
C ASN A 107 -8.17 13.78 10.19
#